data_6c7550e309bbf48aea503d9928b4050c
#
_entry.id   6c7550e309bbf48aea503d9928b4050c
#
_cell.length_a   1.000
_cell.length_b   1.000
_cell.length_c   1.000
_cell.angle_alpha   90.00
_cell.angle_beta   90.00
_cell.angle_gamma   90.00
#
_symmetry.space_group_name_H-M   'P 1'
#
loop_
_entity.id
_entity.type
_entity.pdbx_description
1 polymer ?
#
loop_
_entity_poly.entity_id
_entity_poly.type
_entity_poly.pdbx_seq_one_letter_code
_entity_poly.pdbx_strand_id
1 'polypeptide(L)'
;MIYNSIIETIGNTPMVRLNKLNKGIAGTLLAKVEYFNPGNSTKDRMALKMIEDAEKDGRLKPGGTIIEGTSGNTGMGLALTAVAKGYKCIFTMADKQSQEKINILRAVGAEVIVCPTNVEPEDPRSYYSVARKLNQEIPNSIYPNQYDNPSNARAHYETTGPEIWTQSGGKITHYVATVGTGGSMCGTAKFLKEQNPNLITVGIDTYGSVFKKYKETGIFDRNEIYPYLTEGFGEDILPKNVDFNVIDTFIKVTDKDSAIMARRLSREEGMFVGWSSGSAVHGALEYAREHLKKGDVMVILLPDHGTRYLNKVYNDMWMKDHGFTEERVFATAREIIINRNGKDSLHTVTKRSTIGEAIRLMNKEGVDQVPVIEGNEFVGSVSTSTLVEKIISDPTIKDKSVGEIMDAPMQVVAYDTTLDVLSSMLNKTNKALLVRDEKEHAHIITQHDILRAMTS
;
A
#
# COMPACT_ATOMS: atom_id res chain seq x y z
N MET A 1 -30.12 -15.48 -6.61
CA MET A 1 -30.87 -14.39 -5.93
C MET A 1 -31.11 -13.32 -6.98
N ILE A 2 -32.32 -12.77 -7.09
CA ILE A 2 -32.67 -11.71 -8.03
C ILE A 2 -32.99 -10.47 -7.20
N TYR A 3 -32.34 -9.35 -7.50
CA TYR A 3 -32.58 -8.06 -6.87
C TYR A 3 -33.47 -7.19 -7.80
N ASN A 4 -34.32 -6.36 -7.23
CA ASN A 4 -35.19 -5.46 -7.99
C ASN A 4 -34.50 -4.14 -8.36
N SER A 5 -33.47 -3.78 -7.61
CA SER A 5 -32.68 -2.56 -7.83
C SER A 5 -31.23 -2.76 -7.45
N ILE A 6 -30.35 -2.01 -8.12
CA ILE A 6 -28.91 -2.06 -7.83
C ILE A 6 -28.57 -1.64 -6.37
N ILE A 7 -29.36 -0.76 -5.77
CA ILE A 7 -29.14 -0.33 -4.38
C ILE A 7 -29.39 -1.43 -3.34
N GLU A 8 -30.15 -2.49 -3.69
CA GLU A 8 -30.35 -3.66 -2.83
C GLU A 8 -29.09 -4.53 -2.72
N THR A 9 -28.10 -4.31 -3.57
CA THR A 9 -26.80 -4.99 -3.54
C THR A 9 -25.77 -4.28 -2.64
N ILE A 10 -26.15 -3.12 -2.07
CA ILE A 10 -25.27 -2.39 -1.14
C ILE A 10 -25.15 -3.18 0.16
N GLY A 11 -23.92 -3.36 0.62
CA GLY A 11 -23.64 -4.12 1.82
C GLY A 11 -23.32 -5.60 1.55
N ASN A 12 -23.30 -6.40 2.59
CA ASN A 12 -22.88 -7.81 2.56
C ASN A 12 -21.55 -8.04 1.82
N THR A 13 -20.67 -7.07 1.93
CA THR A 13 -19.36 -7.11 1.26
C THR A 13 -18.49 -8.22 1.84
N PRO A 14 -17.62 -8.84 1.02
CA PRO A 14 -16.80 -9.96 1.47
C PRO A 14 -15.75 -9.56 2.49
N MET A 15 -15.37 -10.52 3.33
CA MET A 15 -14.21 -10.45 4.21
C MET A 15 -13.17 -11.46 3.72
N VAL A 16 -11.94 -11.02 3.50
CA VAL A 16 -10.85 -11.81 2.90
C VAL A 16 -9.64 -11.82 3.82
N ARG A 17 -9.01 -13.01 4.00
CA ARG A 17 -7.77 -13.13 4.77
C ARG A 17 -6.58 -12.59 3.97
N LEU A 18 -5.73 -11.80 4.61
CA LEU A 18 -4.41 -11.45 4.07
C LEU A 18 -3.45 -12.63 4.31
N ASN A 19 -2.79 -13.10 3.27
CA ASN A 19 -1.98 -14.32 3.33
C ASN A 19 -0.50 -14.09 3.06
N LYS A 20 -0.14 -13.03 2.37
CA LYS A 20 1.25 -12.73 2.01
C LYS A 20 1.80 -11.53 2.80
N LEU A 21 0.96 -10.54 3.03
CA LEU A 21 1.34 -9.33 3.78
C LEU A 21 1.37 -9.54 5.30
N ASN A 22 0.82 -10.65 5.81
CA ASN A 22 0.79 -10.99 7.23
C ASN A 22 2.08 -11.68 7.74
N LYS A 23 3.13 -11.80 6.94
CA LYS A 23 4.38 -12.45 7.37
C LYS A 23 4.96 -11.80 8.61
N GLY A 24 5.28 -12.62 9.62
CA GLY A 24 5.84 -12.16 10.89
C GLY A 24 4.82 -11.60 11.89
N ILE A 25 3.52 -11.62 11.57
CA ILE A 25 2.45 -11.18 12.48
C ILE A 25 1.81 -12.38 13.16
N ALA A 26 1.67 -12.30 14.49
CA ALA A 26 1.19 -13.42 15.30
C ALA A 26 -0.33 -13.66 15.19
N GLY A 27 -1.11 -12.63 14.86
CA GLY A 27 -2.57 -12.67 14.75
C GLY A 27 -3.09 -13.00 13.35
N THR A 28 -4.41 -13.02 13.21
CA THR A 28 -5.10 -13.14 11.92
C THR A 28 -5.49 -11.77 11.40
N LEU A 29 -5.13 -11.46 10.15
CA LEU A 29 -5.52 -10.22 9.48
C LEU A 29 -6.60 -10.50 8.44
N LEU A 30 -7.73 -9.80 8.54
CA LEU A 30 -8.88 -9.89 7.65
C LEU A 30 -9.15 -8.52 7.01
N ALA A 31 -9.39 -8.49 5.73
CA ALA A 31 -9.77 -7.31 4.96
C ALA A 31 -11.29 -7.30 4.74
N LYS A 32 -12.00 -6.29 5.21
CA LYS A 32 -13.40 -6.02 4.86
C LYS A 32 -13.42 -5.20 3.57
N VAL A 33 -13.85 -5.80 2.47
CA VAL A 33 -13.61 -5.31 1.12
C VAL A 33 -14.82 -4.50 0.62
N GLU A 34 -14.86 -3.20 0.93
CA GLU A 34 -16.00 -2.32 0.66
C GLU A 34 -16.16 -1.91 -0.82
N TYR A 35 -15.16 -2.16 -1.66
CA TYR A 35 -15.29 -1.87 -3.09
C TYR A 35 -16.20 -2.84 -3.85
N PHE A 36 -16.74 -3.88 -3.20
CA PHE A 36 -17.79 -4.73 -3.76
C PHE A 36 -19.18 -4.08 -3.74
N ASN A 37 -19.37 -2.96 -3.06
CA ASN A 37 -20.56 -2.15 -3.25
C ASN A 37 -20.69 -1.68 -4.72
N PRO A 38 -21.90 -1.46 -5.25
CA PRO A 38 -22.13 -1.14 -6.67
C PRO A 38 -21.45 0.16 -7.15
N GLY A 39 -21.26 1.14 -6.26
CA GLY A 39 -20.49 2.36 -6.51
C GLY A 39 -19.01 2.22 -6.20
N ASN A 40 -18.53 0.99 -5.96
CA ASN A 40 -17.15 0.64 -5.66
C ASN A 40 -16.53 1.32 -4.44
N SER A 41 -17.35 1.62 -3.42
CA SER A 41 -16.83 2.15 -2.16
C SER A 41 -17.76 1.96 -0.96
N THR A 42 -17.20 2.15 0.24
CA THR A 42 -17.95 2.20 1.50
C THR A 42 -18.98 3.32 1.57
N LYS A 43 -18.86 4.35 0.71
CA LYS A 43 -19.74 5.50 0.71
C LYS A 43 -21.14 5.21 0.19
N ASP A 44 -21.34 4.12 -0.53
CA ASP A 44 -22.66 3.68 -1.00
C ASP A 44 -23.62 3.45 0.17
N ARG A 45 -23.12 2.88 1.27
CA ARG A 45 -23.92 2.61 2.47
C ARG A 45 -24.49 3.87 3.11
N MET A 46 -23.62 4.86 3.35
CA MET A 46 -24.06 6.11 3.96
C MET A 46 -24.93 6.93 3.01
N ALA A 47 -24.64 6.91 1.71
CA ALA A 47 -25.44 7.62 0.71
C ALA A 47 -26.89 7.13 0.67
N LEU A 48 -27.07 5.79 0.63
CA LEU A 48 -28.40 5.18 0.71
C LEU A 48 -29.12 5.59 1.99
N LYS A 49 -28.47 5.45 3.15
CA LYS A 49 -29.05 5.76 4.46
C LYS A 49 -29.45 7.23 4.59
N MET A 50 -28.61 8.15 4.12
CA MET A 50 -28.91 9.61 4.16
C MET A 50 -30.14 9.96 3.35
N ILE A 51 -30.30 9.33 2.17
CA ILE A 51 -31.47 9.55 1.31
C ILE A 51 -32.71 8.93 1.96
N GLU A 52 -32.65 7.70 2.46
CA GLU A 52 -33.78 7.01 3.11
C GLU A 52 -34.25 7.74 4.39
N ASP A 53 -33.32 8.22 5.20
CA ASP A 53 -33.65 9.02 6.38
C ASP A 53 -34.30 10.36 5.97
N ALA A 54 -33.84 11.01 4.91
CA ALA A 54 -34.43 12.25 4.40
C ALA A 54 -35.83 12.04 3.81
N GLU A 55 -36.08 10.91 3.16
CA GLU A 55 -37.40 10.49 2.71
C GLU A 55 -38.35 10.28 3.90
N LYS A 56 -37.89 9.50 4.88
CA LYS A 56 -38.67 9.17 6.07
C LYS A 56 -39.05 10.40 6.89
N ASP A 57 -38.12 11.37 6.98
CA ASP A 57 -38.34 12.62 7.73
C ASP A 57 -39.12 13.66 6.91
N GLY A 58 -39.44 13.38 5.64
CA GLY A 58 -40.17 14.29 4.72
C GLY A 58 -39.34 15.46 4.21
N ARG A 59 -38.01 15.47 4.45
CA ARG A 59 -37.09 16.50 3.93
C ARG A 59 -36.84 16.34 2.43
N LEU A 60 -36.93 15.14 1.90
CA LEU A 60 -36.84 14.83 0.47
C LEU A 60 -38.13 14.15 0.00
N LYS A 61 -38.80 14.74 -1.00
CA LYS A 61 -40.02 14.19 -1.61
C LYS A 61 -39.71 13.64 -3.01
N PRO A 62 -40.54 12.72 -3.55
CA PRO A 62 -40.38 12.22 -4.92
C PRO A 62 -40.06 13.30 -5.95
N GLY A 63 -39.10 13.01 -6.84
CA GLY A 63 -38.64 13.96 -7.87
C GLY A 63 -37.74 15.11 -7.36
N GLY A 64 -37.36 15.09 -6.10
CA GLY A 64 -36.47 16.10 -5.51
C GLY A 64 -35.03 16.03 -6.00
N THR A 65 -34.21 16.95 -5.47
CA THR A 65 -32.80 17.12 -5.89
C THR A 65 -31.85 16.91 -4.71
N ILE A 66 -30.82 16.13 -4.91
CA ILE A 66 -29.74 15.89 -3.96
C ILE A 66 -28.56 16.77 -4.36
N ILE A 67 -28.08 17.60 -3.45
CA ILE A 67 -26.98 18.55 -3.69
C ILE A 67 -25.87 18.27 -2.68
N GLU A 68 -24.64 18.02 -3.14
CA GLU A 68 -23.52 17.76 -2.24
C GLU A 68 -22.21 18.33 -2.79
N GLY A 69 -21.39 18.88 -1.88
CA GLY A 69 -20.00 19.20 -2.16
C GLY A 69 -19.14 17.94 -2.00
N THR A 70 -18.76 17.31 -3.11
CA THR A 70 -18.06 16.02 -3.05
C THR A 70 -17.05 15.85 -4.16
N SER A 71 -15.98 15.14 -3.85
CA SER A 71 -14.87 14.89 -4.78
C SER A 71 -14.79 13.45 -5.31
N GLY A 72 -15.81 12.61 -5.10
CA GLY A 72 -15.72 11.26 -5.68
C GLY A 72 -16.66 10.21 -5.11
N ASN A 73 -16.22 9.43 -4.12
CA ASN A 73 -16.95 8.25 -3.64
C ASN A 73 -18.35 8.56 -3.12
N THR A 74 -18.51 9.64 -2.36
CA THR A 74 -19.80 10.08 -1.85
C THR A 74 -20.75 10.47 -3.00
N GLY A 75 -20.26 11.25 -3.98
CA GLY A 75 -21.04 11.60 -5.15
C GLY A 75 -21.52 10.39 -5.93
N MET A 76 -20.67 9.37 -6.09
CA MET A 76 -21.06 8.12 -6.76
C MET A 76 -22.19 7.40 -6.00
N GLY A 77 -22.05 7.20 -4.69
CA GLY A 77 -23.08 6.55 -3.89
C GLY A 77 -24.42 7.31 -3.91
N LEU A 78 -24.37 8.65 -3.81
CA LEU A 78 -25.54 9.50 -3.90
C LEU A 78 -26.18 9.43 -5.31
N ALA A 79 -25.39 9.48 -6.38
CA ALA A 79 -25.87 9.41 -7.74
C ALA A 79 -26.56 8.08 -8.05
N LEU A 80 -25.95 6.95 -7.70
CA LEU A 80 -26.54 5.62 -7.90
C LEU A 80 -27.87 5.48 -7.15
N THR A 81 -27.91 5.93 -5.89
CA THR A 81 -29.13 5.91 -5.09
C THR A 81 -30.19 6.83 -5.68
N ALA A 82 -29.80 8.02 -6.14
CA ALA A 82 -30.71 8.97 -6.76
C ALA A 82 -31.34 8.42 -8.04
N VAL A 83 -30.53 7.87 -8.94
CA VAL A 83 -31.02 7.24 -10.17
C VAL A 83 -32.00 6.12 -9.86
N ALA A 84 -31.67 5.23 -8.91
CA ALA A 84 -32.53 4.12 -8.54
C ALA A 84 -33.86 4.55 -7.91
N LYS A 85 -33.90 5.71 -7.24
CA LYS A 85 -35.10 6.26 -6.55
C LYS A 85 -35.81 7.39 -7.32
N GLY A 86 -35.29 7.79 -8.49
CA GLY A 86 -35.89 8.84 -9.34
C GLY A 86 -35.63 10.26 -8.86
N TYR A 87 -34.50 10.53 -8.21
CA TYR A 87 -34.04 11.86 -7.79
C TYR A 87 -33.04 12.46 -8.80
N LYS A 88 -32.87 13.77 -8.76
CA LYS A 88 -31.80 14.50 -9.47
C LYS A 88 -30.59 14.67 -8.56
N CYS A 89 -29.41 14.80 -9.15
CA CYS A 89 -28.18 15.11 -8.43
C CYS A 89 -27.49 16.33 -9.02
N ILE A 90 -27.04 17.24 -8.14
CA ILE A 90 -26.13 18.34 -8.46
C ILE A 90 -24.95 18.25 -7.52
N PHE A 91 -23.73 18.04 -8.06
CA PHE A 91 -22.52 17.99 -7.26
C PHE A 91 -21.63 19.19 -7.54
N THR A 92 -21.12 19.80 -6.49
CA THR A 92 -20.10 20.84 -6.58
C THR A 92 -18.75 20.24 -6.28
N MET A 93 -17.75 20.53 -7.12
CA MET A 93 -16.41 19.94 -7.03
C MET A 93 -15.34 21.01 -7.19
N ALA A 94 -14.25 20.90 -6.46
CA ALA A 94 -13.09 21.76 -6.65
C ALA A 94 -12.39 21.46 -7.98
N ASP A 95 -11.87 22.48 -8.68
CA ASP A 95 -11.20 22.38 -9.98
C ASP A 95 -9.90 21.57 -9.97
N LYS A 96 -9.29 21.37 -8.79
CA LYS A 96 -8.13 20.46 -8.59
C LYS A 96 -8.47 18.98 -8.75
N GLN A 97 -9.75 18.61 -8.78
CA GLN A 97 -10.15 17.22 -8.96
C GLN A 97 -9.92 16.75 -10.39
N SER A 98 -9.60 15.47 -10.55
CA SER A 98 -9.33 14.90 -11.87
C SER A 98 -10.57 14.94 -12.77
N GLN A 99 -10.35 15.12 -14.07
CA GLN A 99 -11.42 15.13 -15.06
C GLN A 99 -12.19 13.80 -15.08
N GLU A 100 -11.52 12.69 -14.78
CA GLU A 100 -12.14 11.35 -14.70
C GLU A 100 -13.23 11.30 -13.62
N LYS A 101 -13.01 11.90 -12.45
CA LYS A 101 -14.02 11.95 -11.38
C LYS A 101 -15.25 12.75 -11.78
N ILE A 102 -15.04 13.86 -12.48
CA ILE A 102 -16.15 14.67 -13.04
C ILE A 102 -16.91 13.85 -14.08
N ASN A 103 -16.21 13.20 -14.99
CA ASN A 103 -16.80 12.42 -16.07
C ASN A 103 -17.59 11.21 -15.55
N ILE A 104 -17.10 10.52 -14.53
CA ILE A 104 -17.81 9.39 -13.92
C ILE A 104 -19.16 9.84 -13.33
N LEU A 105 -19.19 10.96 -12.61
CA LEU A 105 -20.45 11.48 -12.03
C LEU A 105 -21.44 11.93 -13.11
N ARG A 106 -20.96 12.57 -14.17
CA ARG A 106 -21.79 12.94 -15.33
C ARG A 106 -22.32 11.71 -16.07
N ALA A 107 -21.51 10.65 -16.20
CA ALA A 107 -21.92 9.42 -16.86
C ALA A 107 -23.08 8.70 -16.14
N VAL A 108 -23.19 8.85 -14.82
CA VAL A 108 -24.33 8.33 -14.04
C VAL A 108 -25.48 9.35 -13.89
N GLY A 109 -25.48 10.42 -14.70
CA GLY A 109 -26.58 11.36 -14.81
C GLY A 109 -26.57 12.54 -13.83
N ALA A 110 -25.49 12.76 -13.09
CA ALA A 110 -25.38 13.91 -12.21
C ALA A 110 -24.95 15.18 -12.97
N GLU A 111 -25.50 16.33 -12.59
CA GLU A 111 -24.95 17.64 -12.93
C GLU A 111 -23.73 17.91 -12.06
N VAL A 112 -22.61 18.37 -12.65
CA VAL A 112 -21.39 18.69 -11.93
C VAL A 112 -20.96 20.11 -12.20
N ILE A 113 -20.90 20.92 -11.13
CA ILE A 113 -20.48 22.32 -11.11
C ILE A 113 -19.05 22.37 -10.57
N VAL A 114 -18.11 22.86 -11.39
CA VAL A 114 -16.72 23.00 -11.00
C VAL A 114 -16.50 24.37 -10.37
N CYS A 115 -15.91 24.39 -9.17
CA CYS A 115 -15.66 25.57 -8.36
C CYS A 115 -14.15 25.77 -8.15
N PRO A 116 -13.67 27.02 -7.94
CA PRO A 116 -12.26 27.27 -7.69
C PRO A 116 -11.78 26.63 -6.37
N THR A 117 -10.56 26.10 -6.37
CA THR A 117 -9.92 25.51 -5.17
C THR A 117 -9.30 26.58 -4.27
N ASN A 118 -8.71 27.64 -4.89
CA ASN A 118 -7.93 28.65 -4.18
C ASN A 118 -8.81 29.75 -3.59
N VAL A 119 -9.81 29.36 -2.80
CA VAL A 119 -10.71 30.25 -2.08
C VAL A 119 -11.02 29.69 -0.69
N GLU A 120 -11.29 30.55 0.28
CA GLU A 120 -11.67 30.12 1.62
C GLU A 120 -13.03 29.40 1.59
N PRO A 121 -13.32 28.49 2.54
CA PRO A 121 -14.58 27.74 2.59
C PRO A 121 -15.82 28.62 2.62
N GLU A 122 -15.75 29.82 3.20
CA GLU A 122 -16.82 30.81 3.32
C GLU A 122 -16.97 31.68 2.07
N ASP A 123 -16.01 31.66 1.14
CA ASP A 123 -16.11 32.39 -0.13
C ASP A 123 -17.36 31.90 -0.90
N PRO A 124 -18.19 32.81 -1.44
CA PRO A 124 -19.38 32.43 -2.20
C PRO A 124 -19.11 31.51 -3.40
N ARG A 125 -17.88 31.51 -3.91
CA ARG A 125 -17.45 30.67 -5.04
C ARG A 125 -16.96 29.29 -4.61
N SER A 126 -16.74 29.06 -3.31
CA SER A 126 -16.30 27.76 -2.82
C SER A 126 -17.33 26.68 -3.10
N TYR A 127 -16.90 25.47 -3.35
CA TYR A 127 -17.83 24.37 -3.66
C TYR A 127 -18.79 24.08 -2.49
N TYR A 128 -18.39 24.34 -1.26
CA TYR A 128 -19.30 24.27 -0.08
C TYR A 128 -20.38 25.34 -0.09
N SER A 129 -20.01 26.59 -0.38
CA SER A 129 -20.93 27.71 -0.38
C SER A 129 -21.91 27.64 -1.55
N VAL A 130 -21.40 27.21 -2.73
CA VAL A 130 -22.26 26.99 -3.93
C VAL A 130 -23.27 25.87 -3.64
N ALA A 131 -22.88 24.74 -3.05
CA ALA A 131 -23.81 23.67 -2.70
C ALA A 131 -24.89 24.12 -1.73
N ARG A 132 -24.51 24.87 -0.68
CA ARG A 132 -25.44 25.39 0.32
C ARG A 132 -26.45 26.40 -0.32
N LYS A 133 -25.95 27.27 -1.18
CA LYS A 133 -26.78 28.23 -1.91
C LYS A 133 -27.80 27.53 -2.82
N LEU A 134 -27.35 26.56 -3.61
CA LEU A 134 -28.25 25.78 -4.48
C LEU A 134 -29.35 25.07 -3.69
N ASN A 135 -28.99 24.50 -2.51
CA ASN A 135 -29.99 23.87 -1.65
C ASN A 135 -31.03 24.85 -1.08
N GLN A 136 -30.69 26.13 -0.93
CA GLN A 136 -31.63 27.15 -0.51
C GLN A 136 -32.54 27.64 -1.66
N GLU A 137 -32.01 27.64 -2.88
CA GLU A 137 -32.68 28.15 -4.07
C GLU A 137 -33.58 27.12 -4.78
N ILE A 138 -33.21 25.83 -4.72
CA ILE A 138 -33.91 24.74 -5.41
C ILE A 138 -34.97 24.14 -4.47
N PRO A 139 -36.26 24.28 -4.77
CA PRO A 139 -37.33 23.66 -3.99
C PRO A 139 -37.22 22.14 -3.98
N ASN A 140 -37.62 21.48 -2.87
CA ASN A 140 -37.54 20.03 -2.70
C ASN A 140 -36.13 19.49 -2.94
N SER A 141 -35.13 20.16 -2.38
CA SER A 141 -33.74 19.70 -2.40
C SER A 141 -33.22 19.40 -1.00
N ILE A 142 -32.22 18.57 -0.93
CA ILE A 142 -31.47 18.28 0.31
C ILE A 142 -29.99 18.48 0.09
N TYR A 143 -29.31 18.93 1.14
CA TYR A 143 -27.87 18.90 1.30
C TYR A 143 -27.52 17.82 2.34
N PRO A 144 -27.10 16.61 1.91
CA PRO A 144 -26.83 15.48 2.81
C PRO A 144 -25.82 15.79 3.91
N ASN A 145 -24.77 16.58 3.62
CA ASN A 145 -23.71 16.97 4.57
C ASN A 145 -23.05 15.76 5.24
N GLN A 146 -22.22 15.03 4.50
CA GLN A 146 -21.58 13.80 4.96
C GLN A 146 -20.75 13.96 6.25
N TYR A 147 -20.29 15.17 6.57
CA TYR A 147 -19.44 15.44 7.74
C TYR A 147 -20.23 15.46 9.06
N ASP A 148 -21.44 16.03 9.03
CA ASP A 148 -22.20 16.28 10.25
C ASP A 148 -23.50 15.47 10.35
N ASN A 149 -23.93 14.84 9.26
CA ASN A 149 -25.17 14.07 9.23
C ASN A 149 -25.02 12.73 9.97
N PRO A 150 -25.74 12.49 11.07
CA PRO A 150 -25.62 11.27 11.86
C PRO A 150 -26.01 9.99 11.09
N SER A 151 -26.76 10.12 9.99
CA SER A 151 -27.08 8.97 9.13
C SER A 151 -25.82 8.32 8.52
N ASN A 152 -24.71 9.06 8.41
CA ASN A 152 -23.43 8.51 7.98
C ASN A 152 -22.92 7.44 8.96
N ALA A 153 -22.74 7.78 10.22
CA ALA A 153 -22.29 6.80 11.22
C ALA A 153 -23.36 5.71 11.45
N ARG A 154 -24.66 6.06 11.41
CA ARG A 154 -25.77 5.11 11.56
C ARG A 154 -25.77 4.04 10.48
N ALA A 155 -25.47 4.38 9.22
CA ALA A 155 -25.36 3.38 8.15
C ALA A 155 -24.38 2.26 8.49
N HIS A 156 -23.22 2.61 9.03
CA HIS A 156 -22.18 1.64 9.38
C HIS A 156 -22.47 0.91 10.68
N TYR A 157 -23.15 1.57 11.62
CA TYR A 157 -23.63 0.93 12.84
C TYR A 157 -24.69 -0.16 12.53
N GLU A 158 -25.61 0.14 11.62
CA GLU A 158 -26.70 -0.76 11.24
C GLU A 158 -26.27 -1.87 10.26
N THR A 159 -25.18 -1.70 9.51
CA THR A 159 -24.78 -2.63 8.43
C THR A 159 -23.37 -3.17 8.59
N THR A 160 -22.34 -2.33 8.47
CA THR A 160 -20.93 -2.74 8.44
C THR A 160 -20.51 -3.44 9.74
N GLY A 161 -20.91 -2.89 10.87
CA GLY A 161 -20.63 -3.48 12.20
C GLY A 161 -21.20 -4.89 12.35
N PRO A 162 -22.53 -5.10 12.16
CA PRO A 162 -23.16 -6.41 12.19
C PRO A 162 -22.56 -7.42 11.20
N GLU A 163 -22.23 -6.98 9.97
CA GLU A 163 -21.59 -7.84 8.99
C GLU A 163 -20.20 -8.31 9.47
N ILE A 164 -19.36 -7.42 9.95
CA ILE A 164 -18.02 -7.75 10.46
C ILE A 164 -18.14 -8.69 11.67
N TRP A 165 -19.04 -8.43 12.59
CA TRP A 165 -19.28 -9.29 13.75
C TRP A 165 -19.64 -10.70 13.32
N THR A 166 -20.63 -10.84 12.45
CA THR A 166 -21.10 -12.13 11.95
C THR A 166 -20.02 -12.86 11.15
N GLN A 167 -19.36 -12.18 10.21
CA GLN A 167 -18.33 -12.76 9.35
C GLN A 167 -17.07 -13.19 10.12
N SER A 168 -16.74 -12.51 11.21
CA SER A 168 -15.63 -12.89 12.09
C SER A 168 -16.02 -14.00 13.10
N GLY A 169 -17.30 -14.42 13.11
CA GLY A 169 -17.84 -15.36 14.09
C GLY A 169 -17.77 -14.82 15.52
N GLY A 170 -17.88 -13.51 15.71
CA GLY A 170 -17.76 -12.83 16.99
C GLY A 170 -16.36 -12.85 17.60
N LYS A 171 -15.32 -13.20 16.81
CA LYS A 171 -13.93 -13.35 17.32
C LYS A 171 -13.05 -12.13 17.09
N ILE A 172 -13.59 -11.05 16.53
CA ILE A 172 -12.82 -9.83 16.28
C ILE A 172 -12.29 -9.24 17.59
N THR A 173 -10.99 -8.92 17.61
CA THR A 173 -10.30 -8.25 18.73
C THR A 173 -9.85 -6.85 18.39
N HIS A 174 -9.60 -6.57 17.09
CA HIS A 174 -9.11 -5.27 16.61
C HIS A 174 -9.87 -4.85 15.36
N TYR A 175 -10.29 -3.59 15.30
CA TYR A 175 -10.87 -2.96 14.12
C TYR A 175 -10.01 -1.80 13.67
N VAL A 176 -9.65 -1.76 12.38
CA VAL A 176 -8.80 -0.73 11.79
C VAL A 176 -9.51 -0.11 10.60
N ALA A 177 -9.57 1.22 10.55
CA ALA A 177 -10.07 1.96 9.40
C ALA A 177 -9.41 3.33 9.28
N THR A 178 -9.31 3.85 8.06
CA THR A 178 -8.97 5.25 7.81
C THR A 178 -10.09 6.17 8.27
N VAL A 179 -9.74 7.33 8.83
CA VAL A 179 -10.70 8.29 9.39
C VAL A 179 -10.72 9.56 8.54
N GLY A 180 -11.84 9.85 7.90
CA GLY A 180 -12.16 11.13 7.26
C GLY A 180 -13.42 11.69 7.91
N THR A 181 -14.59 11.55 7.27
CA THR A 181 -15.86 12.01 7.87
C THR A 181 -16.26 11.30 9.18
N GLY A 182 -15.57 10.23 9.55
CA GLY A 182 -15.81 9.46 10.78
C GLY A 182 -16.83 8.32 10.67
N GLY A 183 -17.73 8.34 9.70
CA GLY A 183 -18.87 7.42 9.65
C GLY A 183 -18.48 5.94 9.70
N SER A 184 -17.62 5.48 8.79
CA SER A 184 -17.22 4.07 8.70
C SER A 184 -16.40 3.60 9.90
N MET A 185 -15.55 4.47 10.46
CA MET A 185 -14.81 4.15 11.68
C MET A 185 -15.73 4.13 12.90
N CYS A 186 -16.40 5.24 13.19
CA CYS A 186 -17.11 5.41 14.46
C CYS A 186 -18.41 4.62 14.52
N GLY A 187 -19.18 4.55 13.42
CA GLY A 187 -20.40 3.75 13.38
C GLY A 187 -20.11 2.26 13.59
N THR A 188 -19.12 1.73 12.87
CA THR A 188 -18.70 0.32 13.01
C THR A 188 -18.13 0.04 14.39
N ALA A 189 -17.20 0.90 14.86
CA ALA A 189 -16.56 0.75 16.16
C ALA A 189 -17.56 0.75 17.31
N LYS A 190 -18.55 1.65 17.27
CA LYS A 190 -19.61 1.71 18.27
C LYS A 190 -20.36 0.38 18.38
N PHE A 191 -20.84 -0.15 17.26
CA PHE A 191 -21.54 -1.45 17.26
C PHE A 191 -20.64 -2.57 17.78
N LEU A 192 -19.38 -2.66 17.29
CA LEU A 192 -18.48 -3.74 17.67
C LEU A 192 -18.07 -3.68 19.15
N LYS A 193 -17.89 -2.48 19.73
CA LYS A 193 -17.61 -2.31 21.17
C LYS A 193 -18.81 -2.66 22.05
N GLU A 194 -20.05 -2.47 21.58
CA GLU A 194 -21.25 -2.94 22.27
C GLU A 194 -21.31 -4.49 22.31
N GLN A 195 -20.80 -5.17 21.27
CA GLN A 195 -20.71 -6.63 21.25
C GLN A 195 -19.48 -7.16 22.02
N ASN A 196 -18.36 -6.47 21.95
CA ASN A 196 -17.11 -6.82 22.64
C ASN A 196 -16.50 -5.54 23.25
N PRO A 197 -16.74 -5.27 24.54
CA PRO A 197 -16.18 -4.09 25.21
C PRO A 197 -14.64 -4.02 25.23
N ASN A 198 -13.96 -5.16 25.03
CA ASN A 198 -12.50 -5.23 24.98
C ASN A 198 -11.94 -5.04 23.55
N LEU A 199 -12.79 -4.76 22.58
CA LEU A 199 -12.36 -4.49 21.21
C LEU A 199 -11.45 -3.25 21.17
N ILE A 200 -10.30 -3.37 20.53
CA ILE A 200 -9.38 -2.27 20.27
C ILE A 200 -9.66 -1.70 18.89
N THR A 201 -9.75 -0.37 18.81
CA THR A 201 -10.03 0.34 17.57
C THR A 201 -8.87 1.27 17.21
N VAL A 202 -8.34 1.11 16.01
CA VAL A 202 -7.18 1.86 15.51
C VAL A 202 -7.62 2.73 14.33
N GLY A 203 -7.66 4.03 14.54
CA GLY A 203 -7.85 5.01 13.48
C GLY A 203 -6.57 5.20 12.67
N ILE A 204 -6.67 5.18 11.35
CA ILE A 204 -5.54 5.55 10.50
C ILE A 204 -5.74 6.98 10.04
N ASP A 205 -4.74 7.80 10.33
CA ASP A 205 -4.66 9.22 10.04
C ASP A 205 -3.49 9.52 9.10
N THR A 206 -3.44 10.71 8.53
CA THR A 206 -2.35 11.15 7.66
C THR A 206 -1.60 12.33 8.26
N TYR A 207 -0.37 12.53 7.81
CA TYR A 207 0.34 13.76 8.08
C TYR A 207 -0.35 14.92 7.35
N GLY A 208 -0.57 16.03 8.05
CA GLY A 208 -1.39 17.15 7.57
C GLY A 208 -2.83 17.13 8.09
N SER A 209 -3.22 16.11 8.86
CA SER A 209 -4.52 15.98 9.53
C SER A 209 -4.41 16.18 11.04
N VAL A 210 -5.49 16.65 11.66
CA VAL A 210 -5.53 17.03 13.09
C VAL A 210 -5.94 15.90 14.04
N PHE A 211 -6.42 14.76 13.55
CA PHE A 211 -7.11 13.76 14.37
C PHE A 211 -6.25 13.11 15.44
N LYS A 212 -5.05 12.64 15.09
CA LYS A 212 -4.15 12.00 16.06
C LYS A 212 -3.81 12.96 17.19
N LYS A 213 -3.38 14.17 16.86
CA LYS A 213 -3.03 15.20 17.85
C LYS A 213 -4.21 15.54 18.75
N TYR A 214 -5.38 15.73 18.16
CA TYR A 214 -6.60 16.02 18.92
C TYR A 214 -6.98 14.86 19.86
N LYS A 215 -6.90 13.59 19.41
CA LYS A 215 -7.16 12.43 20.26
C LYS A 215 -6.22 12.36 21.46
N GLU A 216 -4.94 12.66 21.26
CA GLU A 216 -3.91 12.56 22.30
C GLU A 216 -3.97 13.71 23.31
N THR A 217 -4.34 14.91 22.87
CA THR A 217 -4.21 16.14 23.69
C THR A 217 -5.52 16.87 23.98
N GLY A 218 -6.58 16.59 23.22
CA GLY A 218 -7.82 17.36 23.26
C GLY A 218 -7.71 18.77 22.61
N ILE A 219 -6.55 19.08 21.99
CA ILE A 219 -6.28 20.40 21.41
C ILE A 219 -6.34 20.32 19.90
N PHE A 220 -7.17 21.20 19.30
CA PHE A 220 -7.17 21.42 17.85
C PHE A 220 -5.96 22.26 17.47
N ASP A 221 -4.90 21.62 16.94
CA ASP A 221 -3.66 22.28 16.60
C ASP A 221 -3.59 22.58 15.10
N ARG A 222 -3.65 23.86 14.74
CA ARG A 222 -3.57 24.31 13.35
C ARG A 222 -2.20 24.06 12.70
N ASN A 223 -1.15 23.86 13.49
CA ASN A 223 0.20 23.55 12.98
C ASN A 223 0.27 22.11 12.39
N GLU A 224 -0.70 21.25 12.71
CA GLU A 224 -0.81 19.95 12.09
C GLU A 224 -1.39 20.02 10.66
N ILE A 225 -1.95 21.18 10.23
CA ILE A 225 -2.64 21.33 8.95
C ILE A 225 -1.64 21.75 7.88
N TYR A 226 -1.37 20.86 6.95
CA TYR A 226 -0.60 21.12 5.74
C TYR A 226 -1.01 20.16 4.60
N PRO A 227 -0.72 20.49 3.33
CA PRO A 227 -1.17 19.70 2.20
C PRO A 227 -0.61 18.27 2.22
N TYR A 228 -1.45 17.32 1.88
CA TYR A 228 -1.12 15.92 1.62
C TYR A 228 -1.84 15.45 0.34
N LEU A 229 -1.41 14.33 -0.21
CA LEU A 229 -1.85 13.85 -1.53
C LEU A 229 -2.90 12.73 -1.45
N THR A 230 -2.88 11.95 -0.37
CA THR A 230 -3.81 10.84 -0.19
C THR A 230 -5.23 11.35 -0.06
N GLU A 231 -6.17 10.67 -0.71
CA GLU A 231 -7.55 11.11 -0.80
C GLU A 231 -8.48 10.26 0.07
N GLY A 232 -9.52 10.90 0.64
CA GLY A 232 -10.64 10.22 1.27
C GLY A 232 -10.53 9.97 2.77
N PHE A 233 -9.46 10.43 3.41
CA PHE A 233 -9.32 10.41 4.86
C PHE A 233 -8.33 11.51 5.31
N GLY A 234 -8.29 11.74 6.62
CA GLY A 234 -7.61 12.90 7.20
C GLY A 234 -8.40 14.18 6.97
N GLU A 235 -8.41 15.09 7.93
CA GLU A 235 -9.17 16.34 7.84
C GLU A 235 -8.42 17.48 8.57
N ASP A 236 -8.73 18.69 8.16
CA ASP A 236 -8.34 19.97 8.79
C ASP A 236 -9.44 20.56 9.68
N ILE A 237 -10.50 19.80 9.90
CA ILE A 237 -11.66 20.11 10.75
C ILE A 237 -11.96 18.91 11.67
N LEU A 238 -12.90 19.09 12.61
CA LEU A 238 -13.43 18.01 13.45
C LEU A 238 -14.89 17.74 13.04
N PRO A 239 -15.14 16.77 12.14
CA PRO A 239 -16.49 16.38 11.76
C PRO A 239 -17.30 15.86 12.95
N LYS A 240 -18.59 16.15 13.02
CA LYS A 240 -19.46 15.68 14.11
C LYS A 240 -19.65 14.17 14.14
N ASN A 241 -19.42 13.50 13.02
CA ASN A 241 -19.46 12.03 12.95
C ASN A 241 -18.22 11.34 13.52
N VAL A 242 -17.14 12.10 13.85
CA VAL A 242 -15.95 11.55 14.50
C VAL A 242 -16.15 11.55 16.01
N ASP A 243 -16.50 10.40 16.55
CA ASP A 243 -16.54 10.16 18.00
C ASP A 243 -15.19 9.62 18.48
N PHE A 244 -14.36 10.47 19.04
CA PHE A 244 -13.05 10.11 19.55
C PHE A 244 -13.09 9.15 20.76
N ASN A 245 -14.25 8.97 21.40
CA ASN A 245 -14.38 8.03 22.52
C ASN A 245 -14.41 6.57 22.06
N VAL A 246 -14.84 6.32 20.84
CA VAL A 246 -14.87 4.95 20.30
C VAL A 246 -13.59 4.57 19.53
N ILE A 247 -12.62 5.49 19.42
CA ILE A 247 -11.31 5.25 18.78
C ILE A 247 -10.24 5.20 19.87
N ASP A 248 -9.58 4.07 20.06
CA ASP A 248 -8.60 3.92 21.14
C ASP A 248 -7.28 4.62 20.82
N THR A 249 -6.78 4.47 19.59
CA THR A 249 -5.52 5.08 19.16
C THR A 249 -5.54 5.47 17.69
N PHE A 250 -4.58 6.31 17.28
CA PHE A 250 -4.34 6.68 15.88
C PHE A 250 -2.90 6.38 15.46
N ILE A 251 -2.75 5.87 14.25
CA ILE A 251 -1.47 5.73 13.54
C ILE A 251 -1.45 6.71 12.37
N LYS A 252 -0.42 7.55 12.27
CA LYS A 252 -0.22 8.40 11.08
C LYS A 252 0.59 7.64 10.04
N VAL A 253 0.17 7.75 8.79
CA VAL A 253 0.85 7.14 7.63
C VAL A 253 1.21 8.21 6.61
N THR A 254 2.30 8.01 5.87
CA THR A 254 2.70 8.93 4.80
C THR A 254 1.98 8.61 3.49
N ASP A 255 1.92 9.61 2.60
CA ASP A 255 1.41 9.42 1.23
C ASP A 255 2.18 8.32 0.49
N LYS A 256 3.52 8.29 0.63
CA LYS A 256 4.41 7.31 0.01
C LYS A 256 4.10 5.89 0.49
N ASP A 257 4.06 5.67 1.80
CA ASP A 257 3.80 4.34 2.38
C ASP A 257 2.43 3.82 1.98
N SER A 258 1.45 4.71 1.96
CA SER A 258 0.08 4.43 1.53
C SER A 258 0.01 4.00 0.05
N ALA A 259 0.72 4.72 -0.83
CA ALA A 259 0.77 4.42 -2.27
C ALA A 259 1.48 3.10 -2.56
N ILE A 260 2.63 2.86 -1.94
CA ILE A 260 3.37 1.62 -2.06
C ILE A 260 2.53 0.43 -1.58
N MET A 261 1.87 0.56 -0.42
CA MET A 261 1.04 -0.52 0.14
C MET A 261 -0.19 -0.82 -0.73
N ALA A 262 -0.83 0.18 -1.36
CA ALA A 262 -1.92 -0.06 -2.30
C ALA A 262 -1.45 -0.91 -3.50
N ARG A 263 -0.26 -0.63 -4.04
CA ARG A 263 0.36 -1.44 -5.11
C ARG A 263 0.72 -2.84 -4.64
N ARG A 264 1.22 -2.99 -3.43
CA ARG A 264 1.53 -4.30 -2.82
C ARG A 264 0.28 -5.14 -2.63
N LEU A 265 -0.81 -4.58 -2.12
CA LEU A 265 -2.11 -5.26 -2.02
C LEU A 265 -2.55 -5.81 -3.37
N SER A 266 -2.42 -5.02 -4.43
CA SER A 266 -2.78 -5.46 -5.79
C SER A 266 -1.88 -6.59 -6.30
N ARG A 267 -0.58 -6.49 -6.11
CA ARG A 267 0.41 -7.43 -6.66
C ARG A 267 0.59 -8.69 -5.83
N GLU A 268 0.49 -8.58 -4.52
CA GLU A 268 0.75 -9.67 -3.60
C GLU A 268 -0.52 -10.40 -3.16
N GLU A 269 -1.62 -9.68 -2.89
CA GLU A 269 -2.89 -10.27 -2.42
C GLU A 269 -3.97 -10.35 -3.52
N GLY A 270 -3.73 -9.76 -4.70
CA GLY A 270 -4.71 -9.69 -5.79
C GLY A 270 -5.87 -8.72 -5.52
N MET A 271 -5.71 -7.82 -4.54
CA MET A 271 -6.72 -6.84 -4.16
C MET A 271 -6.44 -5.49 -4.82
N PHE A 272 -7.18 -5.16 -5.88
CA PHE A 272 -7.01 -3.90 -6.59
C PHE A 272 -7.77 -2.77 -5.89
N VAL A 273 -7.08 -2.10 -4.97
CA VAL A 273 -7.66 -1.18 -3.98
C VAL A 273 -7.31 0.28 -4.23
N GLY A 274 -8.09 1.19 -3.65
CA GLY A 274 -7.76 2.60 -3.62
C GLY A 274 -6.64 2.97 -2.66
N TRP A 275 -6.19 4.21 -2.73
CA TRP A 275 -5.05 4.71 -1.98
C TRP A 275 -5.25 4.62 -0.46
N SER A 276 -6.41 5.06 0.04
CA SER A 276 -6.77 4.97 1.46
C SER A 276 -6.82 3.54 2.01
N SER A 277 -7.06 2.53 1.16
CA SER A 277 -6.94 1.12 1.54
C SER A 277 -5.48 0.73 1.79
N GLY A 278 -4.55 1.27 0.99
CA GLY A 278 -3.11 1.16 1.24
C GLY A 278 -2.73 1.75 2.59
N SER A 279 -3.25 2.94 2.91
CA SER A 279 -3.08 3.58 4.22
C SER A 279 -3.58 2.71 5.36
N ALA A 280 -4.81 2.18 5.23
CA ALA A 280 -5.42 1.31 6.25
C ALA A 280 -4.56 0.08 6.52
N VAL A 281 -4.07 -0.59 5.49
CA VAL A 281 -3.24 -1.80 5.65
C VAL A 281 -1.85 -1.45 6.14
N HIS A 282 -1.20 -0.38 5.66
CA HIS A 282 0.12 0.02 6.15
C HIS A 282 0.11 0.27 7.65
N GLY A 283 -0.78 1.16 8.12
CA GLY A 283 -0.89 1.45 9.55
C GLY A 283 -1.37 0.25 10.39
N ALA A 284 -2.24 -0.61 9.83
CA ALA A 284 -2.63 -1.86 10.48
C ALA A 284 -1.45 -2.82 10.67
N LEU A 285 -0.56 -2.96 9.68
CA LEU A 285 0.62 -3.80 9.76
C LEU A 285 1.65 -3.25 10.75
N GLU A 286 1.83 -1.92 10.79
CA GLU A 286 2.68 -1.25 11.77
C GLU A 286 2.20 -1.56 13.19
N TYR A 287 0.92 -1.30 13.48
CA TYR A 287 0.32 -1.61 14.78
C TYR A 287 0.40 -3.12 15.11
N ALA A 288 0.10 -3.99 14.14
CA ALA A 288 0.02 -5.41 14.36
C ALA A 288 1.37 -6.06 14.75
N ARG A 289 2.49 -5.58 14.20
CA ARG A 289 3.84 -6.08 14.54
C ARG A 289 4.18 -5.91 16.01
N GLU A 290 3.70 -4.84 16.63
CA GLU A 290 4.05 -4.51 18.01
C GLU A 290 3.01 -5.04 19.02
N HIS A 291 1.75 -5.17 18.61
CA HIS A 291 0.66 -5.35 19.56
C HIS A 291 -0.13 -6.66 19.42
N LEU A 292 -0.24 -7.23 18.19
CA LEU A 292 -1.02 -8.45 17.99
C LEU A 292 -0.36 -9.69 18.58
N LYS A 293 -1.18 -10.51 19.21
CA LYS A 293 -0.80 -11.79 19.83
C LYS A 293 -1.44 -12.96 19.08
N LYS A 294 -0.94 -14.15 19.33
CA LYS A 294 -1.53 -15.39 18.82
C LYS A 294 -2.99 -15.51 19.30
N GLY A 295 -3.90 -15.66 18.35
CA GLY A 295 -5.35 -15.76 18.62
C GLY A 295 -6.10 -14.46 18.37
N ASP A 296 -5.41 -13.31 18.25
CA ASP A 296 -6.06 -12.06 17.89
C ASP A 296 -6.56 -12.07 16.45
N VAL A 297 -7.68 -11.40 16.23
CA VAL A 297 -8.32 -11.23 14.93
C VAL A 297 -8.49 -9.73 14.67
N MET A 298 -7.73 -9.21 13.72
CA MET A 298 -7.81 -7.82 13.27
C MET A 298 -8.58 -7.74 11.95
N VAL A 299 -9.60 -6.90 11.90
CA VAL A 299 -10.33 -6.58 10.67
C VAL A 299 -9.94 -5.19 10.20
N ILE A 300 -9.50 -5.08 8.95
CA ILE A 300 -9.08 -3.85 8.29
C ILE A 300 -10.10 -3.51 7.21
N LEU A 301 -10.71 -2.32 7.27
CA LEU A 301 -11.65 -1.87 6.26
C LEU A 301 -10.91 -1.30 5.06
N LEU A 302 -11.20 -1.83 3.86
CA LEU A 302 -10.68 -1.35 2.57
C LEU A 302 -11.76 -0.51 1.88
N PRO A 303 -11.64 0.84 1.88
CA PRO A 303 -12.77 1.73 1.57
C PRO A 303 -13.23 1.71 0.12
N ASP A 304 -12.32 1.61 -0.85
CA ASP A 304 -12.67 1.79 -2.27
C ASP A 304 -11.74 1.06 -3.25
N HIS A 305 -12.10 1.12 -4.54
CA HIS A 305 -11.45 0.40 -5.64
C HIS A 305 -10.33 1.21 -6.29
N GLY A 306 -9.31 0.49 -6.81
CA GLY A 306 -8.12 1.07 -7.43
C GLY A 306 -8.34 1.81 -8.76
N THR A 307 -9.45 1.56 -9.47
CA THR A 307 -9.72 2.17 -10.78
C THR A 307 -9.77 3.71 -10.76
N ARG A 308 -10.01 4.31 -9.59
CA ARG A 308 -10.04 5.78 -9.43
C ARG A 308 -8.66 6.42 -9.31
N TYR A 309 -7.61 5.60 -9.28
CA TYR A 309 -6.22 6.02 -9.00
C TYR A 309 -5.23 5.58 -10.08
N LEU A 310 -5.74 5.21 -11.28
CA LEU A 310 -4.91 4.75 -12.39
C LEU A 310 -3.87 5.77 -12.84
N ASN A 311 -4.22 7.05 -12.83
CA ASN A 311 -3.34 8.15 -13.21
C ASN A 311 -2.48 8.70 -12.05
N LYS A 312 -2.57 8.08 -10.85
CA LYS A 312 -1.81 8.44 -9.64
C LYS A 312 -1.03 7.23 -9.14
N VAL A 313 -1.52 6.57 -8.10
CA VAL A 313 -0.87 5.46 -7.40
C VAL A 313 -0.47 4.30 -8.33
N TYR A 314 -1.23 4.05 -9.38
CA TYR A 314 -0.97 2.97 -10.34
C TYR A 314 -0.24 3.41 -11.61
N ASN A 315 0.15 4.69 -11.70
CA ASN A 315 0.97 5.23 -12.78
C ASN A 315 2.43 5.33 -12.32
N ASP A 316 3.35 4.63 -13.00
CA ASP A 316 4.75 4.57 -12.60
C ASP A 316 5.47 5.92 -12.75
N MET A 317 5.12 6.72 -13.76
CA MET A 317 5.69 8.07 -13.93
C MET A 317 5.23 8.98 -12.79
N TRP A 318 3.93 8.97 -12.47
CA TRP A 318 3.39 9.75 -11.36
C TRP A 318 4.06 9.38 -10.03
N MET A 319 4.25 8.08 -9.75
CA MET A 319 4.96 7.59 -8.56
C MET A 319 6.40 8.09 -8.51
N LYS A 320 7.09 8.09 -9.66
CA LYS A 320 8.47 8.59 -9.77
C LYS A 320 8.55 10.10 -9.55
N ASP A 321 7.65 10.86 -10.17
CA ASP A 321 7.62 12.33 -10.08
C ASP A 321 7.36 12.82 -8.65
N HIS A 322 6.66 12.00 -7.83
CA HIS A 322 6.40 12.29 -6.42
C HIS A 322 7.42 11.65 -5.45
N GLY A 323 8.46 10.99 -5.96
CA GLY A 323 9.45 10.28 -5.13
C GLY A 323 8.87 9.05 -4.39
N PHE A 324 7.77 8.49 -4.90
CA PHE A 324 7.07 7.33 -4.32
C PHE A 324 7.49 6.00 -4.97
N THR A 325 8.43 6.02 -5.91
CA THR A 325 9.06 4.78 -6.33
C THR A 325 9.62 4.11 -5.09
N GLU A 326 9.34 2.83 -4.93
CA GLU A 326 10.18 2.01 -4.08
C GLU A 326 11.60 2.32 -4.55
N GLU A 327 12.47 2.84 -3.67
CA GLU A 327 13.87 2.56 -3.86
C GLU A 327 13.87 1.05 -4.09
N ARG A 328 14.28 0.61 -5.27
CA ARG A 328 14.60 -0.80 -5.41
C ARG A 328 15.59 -1.02 -4.27
N VAL A 329 15.19 -1.76 -3.25
CA VAL A 329 16.13 -2.40 -2.38
C VAL A 329 16.87 -3.30 -3.35
N PHE A 330 17.98 -2.80 -3.86
CA PHE A 330 18.80 -3.55 -4.79
C PHE A 330 19.08 -4.86 -4.06
N ALA A 331 18.77 -5.98 -4.72
CA ALA A 331 19.03 -7.27 -4.15
C ALA A 331 20.41 -7.21 -3.50
N THR A 332 20.52 -7.66 -2.27
CA THR A 332 21.78 -7.71 -1.58
C THR A 332 22.56 -8.95 -2.02
N ALA A 333 23.84 -9.02 -1.74
CA ALA A 333 24.63 -10.24 -1.93
C ALA A 333 23.94 -11.46 -1.30
N ARG A 334 23.31 -11.27 -0.13
CA ARG A 334 22.49 -12.27 0.56
C ARG A 334 21.38 -12.84 -0.32
N GLU A 335 20.57 -11.97 -0.92
CA GLU A 335 19.43 -12.40 -1.73
C GLU A 335 19.87 -13.07 -3.03
N ILE A 336 20.95 -12.60 -3.65
CA ILE A 336 21.56 -13.23 -4.82
C ILE A 336 21.98 -14.67 -4.49
N ILE A 337 22.64 -14.89 -3.35
CA ILE A 337 23.12 -16.20 -2.92
C ILE A 337 21.97 -17.13 -2.56
N ILE A 338 20.97 -16.66 -1.81
CA ILE A 338 19.79 -17.45 -1.41
C ILE A 338 18.99 -17.90 -2.63
N ASN A 339 18.80 -17.03 -3.64
CA ASN A 339 18.01 -17.32 -4.83
C ASN A 339 18.68 -18.33 -5.80
N ARG A 340 19.95 -18.67 -5.60
CA ARG A 340 20.66 -19.72 -6.37
C ARG A 340 20.27 -21.15 -6.00
N ASN A 341 19.37 -21.36 -5.02
CA ASN A 341 18.90 -22.69 -4.59
C ASN A 341 20.03 -23.67 -4.20
N GLY A 342 21.11 -23.19 -3.60
CA GLY A 342 22.16 -24.04 -3.05
C GLY A 342 23.00 -24.82 -4.07
N LYS A 343 22.99 -24.43 -5.34
CA LYS A 343 23.71 -25.14 -6.41
C LYS A 343 25.20 -24.76 -6.58
N ASP A 344 25.69 -23.77 -5.85
CA ASP A 344 27.05 -23.28 -6.04
C ASP A 344 27.96 -23.70 -4.86
N SER A 345 28.67 -24.81 -5.04
CA SER A 345 29.88 -25.06 -4.30
C SER A 345 30.98 -24.12 -4.82
N LEU A 346 31.61 -23.35 -3.93
CA LEU A 346 32.76 -22.53 -4.29
C LEU A 346 33.91 -23.47 -4.73
N HIS A 347 34.29 -23.42 -5.99
CA HIS A 347 35.40 -24.19 -6.53
C HIS A 347 36.69 -23.42 -6.27
N THR A 348 37.64 -24.05 -5.59
CA THR A 348 38.92 -23.46 -5.19
C THR A 348 40.11 -24.34 -5.58
N VAL A 349 41.26 -23.74 -5.72
CA VAL A 349 42.55 -24.45 -5.80
C VAL A 349 43.47 -24.00 -4.69
N THR A 350 44.53 -24.77 -4.40
CA THR A 350 45.56 -24.38 -3.43
C THR A 350 46.78 -23.79 -4.13
N LYS A 351 47.65 -23.10 -3.42
CA LYS A 351 48.97 -22.68 -3.94
C LYS A 351 49.77 -23.83 -4.54
N ARG A 352 49.61 -25.04 -3.97
CA ARG A 352 50.35 -26.26 -4.37
C ARG A 352 49.72 -27.01 -5.55
N SER A 353 48.46 -26.69 -5.88
CA SER A 353 47.80 -27.27 -7.05
C SER A 353 48.60 -26.93 -8.32
N THR A 354 48.64 -27.85 -9.27
CA THR A 354 49.29 -27.58 -10.55
C THR A 354 48.41 -26.69 -11.42
N ILE A 355 49.01 -25.96 -12.32
CA ILE A 355 48.30 -25.12 -13.31
C ILE A 355 47.40 -26.00 -14.17
N GLY A 356 47.81 -27.22 -14.50
CA GLY A 356 46.99 -28.20 -15.21
C GLY A 356 45.75 -28.63 -14.42
N GLU A 357 45.81 -28.73 -13.09
CA GLU A 357 44.64 -29.01 -12.24
C GLU A 357 43.68 -27.83 -12.24
N ALA A 358 44.16 -26.60 -12.13
CA ALA A 358 43.33 -25.40 -12.20
C ALA A 358 42.57 -25.32 -13.53
N ILE A 359 43.25 -25.55 -14.66
CA ILE A 359 42.65 -25.58 -15.99
C ILE A 359 41.54 -26.64 -16.09
N ARG A 360 41.80 -27.86 -15.61
CA ARG A 360 40.80 -28.93 -15.63
C ARG A 360 39.57 -28.59 -14.80
N LEU A 361 39.76 -27.99 -13.62
CA LEU A 361 38.68 -27.54 -12.76
C LEU A 361 37.84 -26.46 -13.43
N MET A 362 38.50 -25.42 -13.98
CA MET A 362 37.80 -24.31 -14.64
C MET A 362 37.01 -24.78 -15.86
N ASN A 363 37.58 -25.68 -16.69
CA ASN A 363 36.88 -26.24 -17.83
C ASN A 363 35.71 -27.16 -17.44
N LYS A 364 35.88 -27.97 -16.39
CA LYS A 364 34.81 -28.87 -15.91
C LYS A 364 33.61 -28.09 -15.37
N GLU A 365 33.88 -27.07 -14.57
CA GLU A 365 32.85 -26.30 -13.90
C GLU A 365 32.36 -25.08 -14.72
N GLY A 366 32.96 -24.81 -15.87
CA GLY A 366 32.60 -23.71 -16.77
C GLY A 366 32.83 -22.32 -16.17
N VAL A 367 33.86 -22.15 -15.38
CA VAL A 367 34.18 -20.88 -14.69
C VAL A 367 35.44 -20.22 -15.26
N ASP A 368 35.41 -18.89 -15.34
CA ASP A 368 36.54 -18.09 -15.88
C ASP A 368 37.57 -17.67 -14.84
N GLN A 369 37.30 -17.89 -13.56
CA GLN A 369 38.19 -17.52 -12.47
C GLN A 369 37.90 -18.37 -11.24
N VAL A 370 38.96 -18.79 -10.55
CA VAL A 370 38.89 -19.58 -9.31
C VAL A 370 39.74 -18.95 -8.21
N PRO A 371 39.26 -18.89 -6.97
CA PRO A 371 40.09 -18.47 -5.82
C PRO A 371 41.17 -19.50 -5.47
N VAL A 372 42.32 -19.00 -5.02
CA VAL A 372 43.39 -19.79 -4.44
C VAL A 372 43.35 -19.69 -2.92
N ILE A 373 43.28 -20.83 -2.24
CA ILE A 373 43.16 -20.89 -0.78
C ILE A 373 44.41 -21.49 -0.12
N GLU A 374 44.65 -21.07 1.11
CA GLU A 374 45.64 -21.69 2.01
C GLU A 374 44.99 -21.79 3.41
N GLY A 375 44.62 -23.01 3.80
CA GLY A 375 43.70 -23.17 4.93
C GLY A 375 42.32 -22.57 4.64
N ASN A 376 41.89 -21.61 5.46
CA ASN A 376 40.61 -20.88 5.28
C ASN A 376 40.79 -19.48 4.68
N GLU A 377 42.01 -19.12 4.26
CA GLU A 377 42.31 -17.79 3.72
C GLU A 377 42.39 -17.80 2.20
N PHE A 378 41.82 -16.78 1.58
CA PHE A 378 41.93 -16.51 0.15
C PHE A 378 43.23 -15.74 -0.11
N VAL A 379 44.22 -16.42 -0.69
CA VAL A 379 45.59 -15.91 -0.84
C VAL A 379 45.91 -15.48 -2.26
N GLY A 380 45.03 -15.75 -3.20
CA GLY A 380 45.18 -15.37 -4.59
C GLY A 380 43.94 -15.73 -5.43
N SER A 381 44.05 -15.56 -6.74
CA SER A 381 43.10 -16.03 -7.74
C SER A 381 43.80 -16.45 -9.03
N VAL A 382 43.14 -17.28 -9.82
CA VAL A 382 43.63 -17.65 -11.16
C VAL A 382 42.49 -17.40 -12.16
N SER A 383 42.78 -16.66 -13.21
CA SER A 383 41.81 -16.36 -14.27
C SER A 383 42.19 -17.03 -15.59
N THR A 384 41.21 -17.27 -16.46
CA THR A 384 41.43 -17.75 -17.83
C THR A 384 42.42 -16.85 -18.58
N SER A 385 42.33 -15.51 -18.38
CA SER A 385 43.23 -14.56 -19.03
C SER A 385 44.68 -14.73 -18.61
N THR A 386 44.95 -14.90 -17.30
CA THR A 386 46.28 -15.13 -16.75
C THR A 386 46.87 -16.48 -17.24
N LEU A 387 46.03 -17.53 -17.26
CA LEU A 387 46.45 -18.86 -17.75
C LEU A 387 46.82 -18.81 -19.25
N VAL A 388 45.98 -18.19 -20.07
CA VAL A 388 46.26 -18.09 -21.52
C VAL A 388 47.56 -17.32 -21.78
N GLU A 389 47.77 -16.18 -21.14
CA GLU A 389 49.01 -15.42 -21.25
C GLU A 389 50.25 -16.22 -20.92
N LYS A 390 50.22 -16.92 -19.78
CA LYS A 390 51.34 -17.69 -19.27
C LYS A 390 51.62 -18.97 -20.09
N ILE A 391 50.57 -19.67 -20.58
CA ILE A 391 50.72 -20.86 -21.42
C ILE A 391 51.28 -20.51 -22.82
N ILE A 392 50.88 -19.36 -23.39
CA ILE A 392 51.43 -18.90 -24.65
C ILE A 392 52.92 -18.59 -24.51
N SER A 393 53.35 -18.00 -23.40
CA SER A 393 54.77 -17.67 -23.16
C SER A 393 55.64 -18.91 -22.81
N ASP A 394 55.05 -19.90 -22.12
CA ASP A 394 55.74 -21.19 -21.73
C ASP A 394 54.73 -22.33 -21.75
N PRO A 395 54.66 -23.14 -22.83
CA PRO A 395 53.77 -24.29 -22.93
C PRO A 395 54.01 -25.38 -21.90
N THR A 396 55.18 -25.40 -21.22
CA THR A 396 55.57 -26.44 -20.23
C THR A 396 55.04 -26.09 -18.81
N ILE A 397 54.45 -24.89 -18.63
CA ILE A 397 54.05 -24.39 -17.32
C ILE A 397 52.98 -25.21 -16.60
N LYS A 398 52.31 -26.16 -17.29
CA LYS A 398 51.16 -26.90 -16.76
C LYS A 398 51.49 -27.71 -15.48
N ASP A 399 52.70 -28.12 -15.33
CA ASP A 399 53.18 -28.91 -14.18
C ASP A 399 53.68 -28.02 -13.03
N LYS A 400 53.80 -26.71 -13.24
CA LYS A 400 54.20 -25.78 -12.19
C LYS A 400 53.04 -25.49 -11.24
N SER A 401 53.39 -24.97 -10.06
CA SER A 401 52.46 -24.61 -9.02
C SER A 401 51.64 -23.36 -9.37
N VAL A 402 50.36 -23.37 -9.01
CA VAL A 402 49.47 -22.21 -9.14
C VAL A 402 50.05 -21.00 -8.38
N GLY A 403 50.72 -21.22 -7.25
CA GLY A 403 51.33 -20.15 -6.46
C GLY A 403 52.39 -19.32 -7.21
N GLU A 404 52.95 -19.84 -8.33
CA GLU A 404 53.94 -19.11 -9.13
C GLU A 404 53.32 -18.10 -10.11
N ILE A 405 52.03 -18.26 -10.40
CA ILE A 405 51.35 -17.45 -11.43
C ILE A 405 50.07 -16.74 -10.96
N MET A 406 49.62 -17.04 -9.73
CA MET A 406 48.36 -16.51 -9.22
C MET A 406 48.36 -14.97 -9.16
N ASP A 407 47.21 -14.40 -9.45
CA ASP A 407 46.90 -12.98 -9.26
C ASP A 407 46.60 -12.69 -7.78
N ALA A 408 46.42 -11.40 -7.46
CA ALA A 408 45.94 -10.99 -6.14
C ALA A 408 44.63 -11.68 -5.74
N PRO A 409 44.33 -11.81 -4.45
CA PRO A 409 43.08 -12.40 -4.00
C PRO A 409 41.88 -11.56 -4.48
N MET A 410 40.77 -12.25 -4.75
CA MET A 410 39.50 -11.57 -5.05
C MET A 410 39.05 -10.71 -3.88
N GLN A 411 38.38 -9.61 -4.18
CA GLN A 411 37.87 -8.71 -3.17
C GLN A 411 36.71 -9.36 -2.41
N VAL A 412 36.77 -9.32 -1.08
CA VAL A 412 35.71 -9.84 -0.19
C VAL A 412 34.77 -8.68 0.14
N VAL A 413 33.48 -8.92 0.03
CA VAL A 413 32.40 -7.95 0.37
C VAL A 413 31.49 -8.51 1.44
N ALA A 414 30.79 -7.62 2.14
CA ALA A 414 29.84 -7.99 3.18
C ALA A 414 28.59 -8.68 2.60
N TYR A 415 27.94 -9.52 3.37
CA TYR A 415 26.76 -10.30 2.97
C TYR A 415 25.53 -9.44 2.65
N ASP A 416 25.46 -8.26 3.24
CA ASP A 416 24.40 -7.25 3.04
C ASP A 416 24.76 -6.18 1.99
N THR A 417 25.92 -6.32 1.29
CA THR A 417 26.31 -5.38 0.23
C THR A 417 25.27 -5.36 -0.86
N THR A 418 24.80 -4.15 -1.22
CA THR A 418 23.72 -3.93 -2.18
C THR A 418 24.20 -4.11 -3.64
N LEU A 419 23.24 -4.46 -4.52
CA LEU A 419 23.50 -4.78 -5.94
C LEU A 419 24.19 -3.63 -6.71
N ASP A 420 23.86 -2.37 -6.40
CA ASP A 420 24.49 -1.20 -7.01
C ASP A 420 25.97 -1.11 -6.64
N VAL A 421 26.32 -1.35 -5.37
CA VAL A 421 27.71 -1.41 -4.89
C VAL A 421 28.43 -2.60 -5.54
N LEU A 422 27.84 -3.79 -5.53
CA LEU A 422 28.39 -4.98 -6.19
C LEU A 422 28.66 -4.72 -7.69
N SER A 423 27.70 -4.08 -8.38
CA SER A 423 27.82 -3.75 -9.80
C SER A 423 28.94 -2.75 -10.08
N SER A 424 29.15 -1.78 -9.19
CA SER A 424 30.22 -0.79 -9.32
C SER A 424 31.63 -1.41 -9.13
N MET A 425 31.70 -2.47 -8.31
CA MET A 425 32.97 -3.16 -8.02
C MET A 425 33.37 -4.18 -9.09
N LEU A 426 32.39 -4.73 -9.83
CA LEU A 426 32.60 -5.69 -10.90
C LEU A 426 32.91 -4.95 -12.22
N ASN A 427 34.09 -5.17 -12.75
CA ASN A 427 34.57 -4.53 -14.00
C ASN A 427 35.43 -5.50 -14.80
N LYS A 428 36.10 -5.01 -15.88
CA LYS A 428 36.95 -5.84 -16.74
C LYS A 428 38.13 -6.49 -16.01
N THR A 429 38.60 -5.83 -14.94
CA THR A 429 39.75 -6.32 -14.14
C THR A 429 39.29 -7.15 -12.94
N ASN A 430 38.16 -6.80 -12.34
CA ASN A 430 37.56 -7.49 -11.20
C ASN A 430 36.26 -8.18 -11.65
N LYS A 431 36.36 -9.44 -12.09
CA LYS A 431 35.24 -10.17 -12.73
C LYS A 431 34.36 -10.89 -11.70
N ALA A 432 34.83 -11.07 -10.50
CA ALA A 432 34.14 -11.78 -9.43
C ALA A 432 34.47 -11.21 -8.06
N LEU A 433 33.51 -11.27 -7.16
CA LEU A 433 33.63 -10.88 -5.76
C LEU A 433 33.38 -12.10 -4.85
N LEU A 434 34.08 -12.16 -3.72
CA LEU A 434 33.84 -13.15 -2.69
C LEU A 434 32.92 -12.56 -1.61
N VAL A 435 32.00 -13.39 -1.11
CA VAL A 435 31.05 -13.01 -0.06
C VAL A 435 31.11 -14.07 1.04
N ARG A 436 31.20 -13.67 2.31
CA ARG A 436 31.02 -14.59 3.43
C ARG A 436 29.62 -14.46 3.99
N ASP A 437 28.93 -15.61 4.16
CA ASP A 437 27.61 -15.63 4.80
C ASP A 437 27.70 -15.57 6.33
N GLU A 438 26.58 -15.56 7.01
CA GLU A 438 26.50 -15.52 8.48
C GLU A 438 27.11 -16.75 9.17
N LYS A 439 27.38 -17.82 8.41
CA LYS A 439 28.03 -19.07 8.88
C LYS A 439 29.46 -19.17 8.44
N GLU A 440 30.05 -18.08 7.94
CA GLU A 440 31.41 -18.00 7.41
C GLU A 440 31.64 -18.84 6.14
N HIS A 441 30.59 -19.35 5.49
CA HIS A 441 30.75 -19.99 4.18
C HIS A 441 31.04 -18.95 3.13
N ALA A 442 31.96 -19.25 2.24
CA ALA A 442 32.30 -18.34 1.16
C ALA A 442 31.52 -18.66 -0.11
N HIS A 443 31.08 -17.60 -0.75
CA HIS A 443 30.35 -17.61 -2.02
C HIS A 443 31.03 -16.68 -3.01
N ILE A 444 30.77 -16.89 -4.31
CA ILE A 444 31.26 -16.02 -5.38
C ILE A 444 30.09 -15.32 -6.07
N ILE A 445 30.23 -14.04 -6.37
CA ILE A 445 29.28 -13.26 -7.17
C ILE A 445 29.99 -12.73 -8.41
N THR A 446 29.37 -12.91 -9.58
CA THR A 446 29.88 -12.48 -10.88
C THR A 446 28.94 -11.47 -11.56
N GLN A 447 29.38 -10.86 -12.68
CA GLN A 447 28.50 -10.02 -13.49
C GLN A 447 27.25 -10.74 -13.98
N HIS A 448 27.33 -12.06 -14.23
CA HIS A 448 26.19 -12.85 -14.67
C HIS A 448 25.11 -12.93 -13.57
N ASP A 449 25.54 -13.04 -12.32
CA ASP A 449 24.63 -13.06 -11.17
C ASP A 449 23.91 -11.72 -10.97
N ILE A 450 24.65 -10.63 -11.19
CA ILE A 450 24.07 -9.29 -11.18
C ILE A 450 23.00 -9.15 -12.25
N LEU A 451 23.28 -9.54 -13.50
CA LEU A 451 22.33 -9.49 -14.61
C LEU A 451 21.10 -10.33 -14.31
N ARG A 452 21.27 -11.53 -13.77
CA ARG A 452 20.15 -12.41 -13.39
C ARG A 452 19.30 -11.80 -12.29
N ALA A 453 19.90 -11.20 -11.28
CA ALA A 453 19.17 -10.53 -10.19
C ALA A 453 18.43 -9.27 -10.64
N MET A 454 18.87 -8.62 -11.73
CA MET A 454 18.17 -7.46 -12.32
C MET A 454 16.97 -7.87 -13.19
N THR A 455 16.90 -9.14 -13.63
CA THR A 455 15.86 -9.66 -14.53
C THR A 455 14.85 -10.57 -13.84
N SER A 456 15.08 -10.97 -12.59
CA SER A 456 14.18 -11.75 -11.74
C SER A 456 13.34 -10.86 -10.84
#